data_f407e0721a21baaf15224ee88dd2ba55
#
_entry.id   f407e0721a21baaf15224ee88dd2ba55
#
_cell.length_a   1.000
_cell.length_b   1.000
_cell.length_c   1.000
_cell.angle_alpha   90.00
_cell.angle_beta   90.00
_cell.angle_gamma   90.00
#
_symmetry.space_group_name_H-M   'P 1'
#
loop_
_entity.id
_entity.type
_entity.pdbx_description
1 polymer ?
#
loop_
_entity_poly.entity_id
_entity_poly.type
_entity_poly.pdbx_seq_one_letter_code
_entity_poly.pdbx_strand_id
1 'polypeptide(L)'
;MLAVSLAAASASKGFSATFDGDSTAPFVESTNDRYANQDVGVVEGALMLREANRMYGVAAEIKPPFKLDDKLVIQYESTLTDGLTCGGAYVKLLEAPIDTSKFDNESPYVLMFGPDRCGATDKVHFIVRQKNPKSGTW
;
A
#
# COMPACT_ATOMS: atom_id res chain seq x y z
N MET A 1 0.58 9.25 -12.92
CA MET A 1 1.80 9.11 -12.09
C MET A 1 1.39 9.25 -10.63
N LEU A 2 1.77 8.34 -9.77
CA LEU A 2 1.44 8.36 -8.34
C LEU A 2 2.73 8.47 -7.55
N ALA A 3 2.84 9.46 -6.68
CA ALA A 3 3.92 9.58 -5.71
C ALA A 3 3.36 9.26 -4.31
N VAL A 4 4.05 8.42 -3.56
CA VAL A 4 3.71 8.08 -2.17
C VAL A 4 4.86 8.50 -1.27
N SER A 5 4.57 9.39 -0.33
CA SER A 5 5.50 9.81 0.73
C SER A 5 4.89 9.41 2.08
N LEU A 6 5.68 8.83 2.96
CA LEU A 6 5.27 8.53 4.33
C LEU A 6 6.00 9.50 5.28
N ALA A 7 5.26 10.40 5.90
CA ALA A 7 5.81 11.26 6.94
C ALA A 7 5.93 10.51 8.28
N ALA A 8 7.09 10.57 8.90
CA ALA A 8 7.34 9.93 10.19
C ALA A 8 6.70 10.74 11.33
N ALA A 9 5.81 10.10 12.07
CA ALA A 9 5.38 10.59 13.38
C ALA A 9 6.25 9.97 14.48
N SER A 10 6.58 10.79 15.49
CA SER A 10 7.40 10.52 16.68
C SER A 10 7.34 9.08 17.23
N ALA A 11 8.52 8.49 17.39
CA ALA A 11 8.98 7.46 18.35
C ALA A 11 7.94 6.57 19.07
N SER A 12 7.03 5.95 18.37
CA SER A 12 6.39 4.72 18.80
C SER A 12 7.00 3.56 18.00
N LYS A 13 6.98 2.36 18.56
CA LYS A 13 7.38 1.15 17.83
C LYS A 13 6.56 1.09 16.53
N GLY A 14 7.16 1.41 15.39
CA GLY A 14 6.41 1.55 14.16
C GLY A 14 7.27 1.39 12.92
N PHE A 15 6.62 1.33 11.79
CA PHE A 15 7.21 1.35 10.47
C PHE A 15 7.15 2.78 9.93
N SER A 16 8.24 3.26 9.37
CA SER A 16 8.25 4.48 8.56
C SER A 16 9.13 4.26 7.33
N ALA A 17 8.76 4.86 6.23
CA ALA A 17 9.57 4.89 5.04
C ALA A 17 9.65 6.33 4.53
N THR A 18 10.88 6.81 4.38
CA THR A 18 11.24 8.05 3.71
C THR A 18 12.13 7.70 2.52
N PHE A 19 12.09 8.51 1.50
CA PHE A 19 12.81 8.23 0.25
C PHE A 19 13.86 9.30 0.01
N ASP A 20 14.81 9.45 0.96
CA ASP A 20 15.82 10.49 0.97
C ASP A 20 16.97 10.24 -0.03
N GLY A 21 16.95 9.13 -0.77
CA GLY A 21 17.91 8.74 -1.79
C GLY A 21 17.22 8.08 -2.98
N ASP A 22 17.96 7.36 -3.79
CA ASP A 22 17.45 6.71 -5.01
C ASP A 22 16.89 5.30 -4.77
N SER A 23 16.96 4.81 -3.54
CA SER A 23 16.53 3.46 -3.18
C SER A 23 15.03 3.40 -2.87
N THR A 24 14.33 2.44 -3.45
CA THR A 24 12.93 2.12 -3.11
C THR A 24 12.79 1.37 -1.79
N ALA A 25 13.90 0.95 -1.17
CA ALA A 25 13.85 0.25 0.11
C ALA A 25 13.12 1.08 1.19
N PRO A 26 12.36 0.42 2.08
CA PRO A 26 12.25 -1.04 2.27
C PRO A 26 11.23 -1.74 1.36
N PHE A 27 10.68 -1.04 0.38
CA PHE A 27 9.70 -1.63 -0.54
C PHE A 27 10.37 -2.51 -1.59
N VAL A 28 9.76 -3.66 -1.85
CA VAL A 28 10.11 -4.58 -2.92
C VAL A 28 8.94 -4.72 -3.88
N GLU A 29 9.23 -4.85 -5.14
CA GLU A 29 8.24 -5.08 -6.19
C GLU A 29 7.77 -6.54 -6.16
N SER A 30 6.47 -6.76 -6.33
CA SER A 30 5.95 -8.11 -6.54
C SER A 30 6.36 -8.62 -7.92
N THR A 31 6.82 -9.86 -7.97
CA THR A 31 7.15 -10.59 -9.20
C THR A 31 5.95 -11.34 -9.80
N ASN A 32 4.75 -11.15 -9.24
CA ASN A 32 3.54 -11.74 -9.79
C ASN A 32 3.26 -11.18 -11.18
N ASP A 33 2.84 -12.02 -12.11
CA ASP A 33 2.58 -11.66 -13.51
C ASP A 33 1.62 -10.49 -13.68
N ARG A 34 0.70 -10.30 -12.72
CA ARG A 34 -0.24 -9.17 -12.68
C ARG A 34 0.47 -7.81 -12.63
N TYR A 35 1.65 -7.77 -12.06
CA TYR A 35 2.48 -6.58 -11.89
C TYR A 35 3.75 -6.62 -12.76
N ALA A 36 3.76 -7.46 -13.78
CA ALA A 36 4.92 -7.64 -14.64
C ALA A 36 5.43 -6.32 -15.24
N ASN A 37 6.75 -6.17 -15.29
CA ASN A 37 7.44 -5.00 -15.85
C ASN A 37 7.02 -3.66 -15.18
N GLN A 38 6.88 -3.64 -13.87
CA GLN A 38 6.66 -2.40 -13.13
C GLN A 38 7.82 -1.42 -13.36
N ASP A 39 7.52 -0.15 -13.43
CA ASP A 39 8.52 0.92 -13.40
C ASP A 39 8.32 1.73 -12.12
N VAL A 40 9.04 1.32 -11.08
CA VAL A 40 9.02 1.92 -9.75
C VAL A 40 10.38 2.57 -9.48
N GLY A 41 10.37 3.75 -8.92
CA GLY A 41 11.60 4.43 -8.54
C GLY A 41 11.37 5.51 -7.51
N VAL A 42 12.42 6.21 -7.16
CA VAL A 42 12.35 7.39 -6.28
C VAL A 42 12.55 8.64 -7.12
N VAL A 43 11.69 9.63 -6.92
CA VAL A 43 11.78 10.94 -7.56
C VAL A 43 11.36 11.99 -6.53
N GLU A 44 12.21 12.99 -6.34
CA GLU A 44 11.94 14.12 -5.43
C GLU A 44 11.51 13.70 -4.01
N GLY A 45 12.14 12.65 -3.48
CA GLY A 45 11.84 12.16 -2.13
C GLY A 45 10.55 11.35 -2.00
N ALA A 46 9.99 10.88 -3.10
CA ALA A 46 8.78 10.05 -3.10
C ALA A 46 8.96 8.76 -3.92
N LEU A 47 8.34 7.68 -3.46
CA LEU A 47 8.21 6.46 -4.26
C LEU A 47 7.25 6.74 -5.42
N MET A 48 7.73 6.60 -6.65
CA MET A 48 6.98 6.94 -7.85
C MET A 48 6.65 5.70 -8.68
N LEU A 49 5.39 5.57 -9.07
CA LEU A 49 4.88 4.62 -10.03
C LEU A 49 4.77 5.37 -11.37
N ARG A 50 5.68 5.09 -12.31
CA ARG A 50 5.99 6.02 -13.40
C ARG A 50 5.10 5.91 -14.62
N GLU A 51 4.49 4.75 -14.87
CA GLU A 51 3.67 4.53 -16.06
C GLU A 51 2.18 4.57 -15.74
N ALA A 52 1.41 5.22 -16.60
CA ALA A 52 -0.05 5.19 -16.54
C ALA A 52 -0.62 3.87 -17.10
N ASN A 53 -1.89 3.60 -16.80
CA ASN A 53 -2.64 2.43 -17.29
C ASN A 53 -1.99 1.08 -16.95
N ARG A 54 -1.34 0.99 -15.80
CA ARG A 54 -0.62 -0.18 -15.35
C ARG A 54 -0.99 -0.51 -13.90
N MET A 55 -0.95 -1.78 -13.58
CA MET A 55 -1.05 -2.22 -12.18
C MET A 55 0.33 -2.26 -11.53
N TYR A 56 0.38 -1.82 -10.30
CA TYR A 56 1.58 -1.82 -9.47
C TYR A 56 1.32 -2.57 -8.17
N GLY A 57 2.33 -3.28 -7.70
CA GLY A 57 2.32 -3.94 -6.42
C GLY A 57 3.70 -3.85 -5.78
N VAL A 58 3.82 -3.05 -4.74
CA VAL A 58 5.04 -2.92 -3.93
C VAL A 58 4.70 -3.18 -2.47
N ALA A 59 5.54 -3.90 -1.75
CA ALA A 59 5.32 -4.22 -0.35
C ALA A 59 6.60 -4.07 0.47
N ALA A 60 6.42 -3.71 1.74
CA ALA A 60 7.48 -3.70 2.71
C ALA A 60 7.12 -4.59 3.90
N GLU A 61 8.07 -5.36 4.40
CA GLU A 61 7.86 -6.18 5.57
C GLU A 61 8.02 -5.35 6.84
N ILE A 62 7.06 -5.45 7.76
CA ILE A 62 7.10 -4.82 9.07
C ILE A 62 7.60 -5.83 10.10
N LYS A 63 8.74 -5.56 10.70
CA LYS A 63 9.37 -6.43 11.71
C LYS A 63 9.51 -5.74 13.07
N PRO A 64 9.00 -6.33 14.16
CA PRO A 64 8.10 -7.49 14.19
C PRO A 64 6.71 -7.14 13.60
N PRO A 65 5.90 -8.13 13.19
CA PRO A 65 4.53 -7.90 12.75
C PRO A 65 3.71 -7.22 13.83
N PHE A 66 2.81 -6.31 13.43
CA PHE A 66 1.87 -5.70 14.35
C PHE A 66 0.81 -6.71 14.81
N LYS A 67 0.45 -6.64 16.07
CA LYS A 67 -0.81 -7.21 16.57
C LYS A 67 -1.84 -6.08 16.65
N LEU A 68 -3.03 -6.32 16.09
CA LEU A 68 -4.12 -5.35 16.10
C LEU A 68 -4.96 -5.52 17.39
N ASP A 69 -4.30 -5.47 18.53
CA ASP A 69 -4.90 -5.61 19.87
C ASP A 69 -4.99 -4.26 20.62
N ASP A 70 -4.44 -3.21 20.03
CA ASP A 70 -4.41 -1.87 20.57
C ASP A 70 -4.64 -0.84 19.44
N LYS A 71 -4.28 0.39 19.69
CA LYS A 71 -4.42 1.51 18.75
C LYS A 71 -3.39 1.40 17.62
N LEU A 72 -3.88 1.37 16.40
CA LEU A 72 -3.08 1.48 15.18
C LEU A 72 -3.30 2.86 14.55
N VAL A 73 -2.21 3.53 14.18
CA VAL A 73 -2.23 4.76 13.40
C VAL A 73 -1.45 4.51 12.12
N ILE A 74 -2.08 4.75 10.98
CA ILE A 74 -1.46 4.66 9.67
C ILE A 74 -1.65 5.99 8.97
N GLN A 75 -0.57 6.52 8.44
CA GLN A 75 -0.59 7.71 7.62
C GLN A 75 0.27 7.48 6.37
N TYR A 76 -0.23 7.88 5.23
CA TYR A 76 0.55 8.02 4.01
C TYR A 76 0.11 9.28 3.27
N GLU A 77 1.00 9.81 2.49
CA GLU A 77 0.74 10.91 1.58
C GLU A 77 0.88 10.41 0.15
N SER A 78 -0.05 10.78 -0.71
CA SER A 78 -0.03 10.39 -2.11
C SER A 78 -0.40 11.55 -3.01
N THR A 79 0.35 11.73 -4.09
CA THR A 79 0.08 12.72 -5.12
C THR A 79 -0.24 12.02 -6.44
N LEU A 80 -1.40 12.34 -7.01
CA LEU A 80 -1.83 11.86 -8.31
C LEU A 80 -1.53 12.96 -9.34
N THR A 81 -0.34 12.93 -9.96
CA THR A 81 0.16 14.03 -10.82
C THR A 81 -0.72 14.26 -12.05
N ASP A 82 -1.30 13.20 -12.61
CA ASP A 82 -2.19 13.27 -13.77
C ASP A 82 -3.66 12.95 -13.40
N GLY A 83 -3.96 13.00 -12.10
CA GLY A 83 -5.27 12.60 -11.58
C GLY A 83 -5.50 11.09 -11.62
N LEU A 84 -6.75 10.69 -11.41
CA LEU A 84 -7.19 9.31 -11.45
C LEU A 84 -8.48 9.23 -12.28
N THR A 85 -8.43 8.56 -13.44
CA THR A 85 -9.58 8.41 -14.35
C THR A 85 -10.32 7.10 -14.11
N CYS A 86 -9.62 5.99 -14.00
CA CYS A 86 -10.16 4.70 -13.58
C CYS A 86 -9.06 3.88 -12.90
N GLY A 87 -9.19 3.67 -11.60
CA GLY A 87 -8.24 2.90 -10.79
C GLY A 87 -8.26 3.31 -9.34
N GLY A 88 -7.35 2.75 -8.56
CA GLY A 88 -7.18 3.04 -7.16
C GLY A 88 -5.72 3.19 -6.75
N ALA A 89 -5.50 3.94 -5.68
CA ALA A 89 -4.20 4.08 -5.03
C ALA A 89 -4.36 3.70 -3.56
N TYR A 90 -4.18 2.41 -3.27
CA TYR A 90 -4.48 1.86 -1.96
C TYR A 90 -3.23 1.53 -1.17
N VAL A 91 -3.30 1.74 0.14
CA VAL A 91 -2.45 1.08 1.12
C VAL A 91 -3.21 -0.11 1.69
N LYS A 92 -2.54 -1.26 1.73
CA LYS A 92 -3.06 -2.49 2.34
C LYS A 92 -2.12 -2.96 3.45
N LEU A 93 -2.66 -3.34 4.58
CA LEU A 93 -1.94 -4.16 5.56
C LEU A 93 -2.23 -5.62 5.26
N LEU A 94 -1.24 -6.31 4.76
CA LEU A 94 -1.34 -7.73 4.43
C LEU A 94 -1.21 -8.59 5.68
N GLU A 95 -1.85 -9.75 5.65
CA GLU A 95 -1.81 -10.73 6.74
C GLU A 95 -0.48 -11.49 6.72
N ALA A 96 0.20 -11.55 7.87
CA ALA A 96 1.47 -12.28 7.98
C ALA A 96 1.22 -13.76 8.37
N PRO A 97 2.08 -14.70 7.90
CA PRO A 97 3.25 -14.48 7.05
C PRO A 97 2.89 -14.34 5.57
N ILE A 98 3.62 -13.50 4.85
CA ILE A 98 3.47 -13.33 3.41
C ILE A 98 4.82 -13.15 2.73
N ASP A 99 4.98 -13.68 1.54
CA ASP A 99 6.12 -13.39 0.67
C ASP A 99 5.89 -12.06 -0.04
N THR A 100 6.56 -11.01 0.41
CA THR A 100 6.42 -9.66 -0.14
C THR A 100 6.86 -9.54 -1.60
N SER A 101 7.61 -10.52 -2.12
CA SER A 101 8.01 -10.56 -3.53
C SER A 101 6.99 -11.25 -4.44
N LYS A 102 5.96 -11.90 -3.89
CA LYS A 102 4.99 -12.72 -4.66
C LYS A 102 3.53 -12.38 -4.40
N PHE A 103 3.26 -11.40 -3.55
CA PHE A 103 1.88 -11.03 -3.27
C PHE A 103 1.16 -10.54 -4.54
N ASP A 104 -0.15 -10.61 -4.49
CA ASP A 104 -1.03 -10.17 -5.57
C ASP A 104 -2.30 -9.49 -5.04
N ASN A 105 -3.27 -9.29 -5.92
CA ASN A 105 -4.52 -8.66 -5.55
C ASN A 105 -5.40 -9.53 -4.64
N GLU A 106 -5.23 -10.85 -4.68
CA GLU A 106 -5.97 -11.84 -3.87
C GLU A 106 -5.29 -12.10 -2.52
N SER A 107 -4.08 -11.56 -2.32
CA SER A 107 -3.37 -11.70 -1.06
C SER A 107 -4.19 -11.19 0.11
N PRO A 108 -4.34 -11.98 1.20
CA PRO A 108 -5.19 -11.61 2.31
C PRO A 108 -4.70 -10.33 3.00
N TYR A 109 -5.62 -9.43 3.27
CA TYR A 109 -5.34 -8.18 3.98
C TYR A 109 -6.31 -7.98 5.15
N VAL A 110 -5.88 -7.26 6.15
CA VAL A 110 -6.69 -6.91 7.32
C VAL A 110 -7.27 -5.51 7.24
N LEU A 111 -6.59 -4.64 6.51
CA LEU A 111 -6.99 -3.25 6.28
C LEU A 111 -6.61 -2.84 4.87
N MET A 112 -7.49 -2.09 4.21
CA MET A 112 -7.23 -1.41 2.94
C MET A 112 -7.86 -0.03 2.96
N PHE A 113 -7.13 0.98 2.52
CA PHE A 113 -7.70 2.32 2.34
C PHE A 113 -6.98 3.10 1.25
N GLY A 114 -7.67 4.06 0.69
CA GLY A 114 -7.15 4.95 -0.34
C GLY A 114 -8.20 5.35 -1.38
N PRO A 115 -7.84 6.28 -2.27
CA PRO A 115 -8.74 6.78 -3.30
C PRO A 115 -9.04 5.71 -4.34
N ASP A 116 -10.26 5.76 -4.84
CA ASP A 116 -10.77 4.94 -5.93
C ASP A 116 -11.66 5.79 -6.82
N ARG A 117 -11.39 5.77 -8.10
CA ARG A 117 -12.22 6.44 -9.08
C ARG A 117 -12.37 5.58 -10.33
N CYS A 118 -13.59 5.42 -10.81
CA CYS A 118 -13.83 4.84 -12.12
C CYS A 118 -15.23 5.24 -12.61
N GLY A 119 -15.29 5.88 -13.76
CA GLY A 119 -16.52 6.42 -14.30
C GLY A 119 -17.19 7.44 -13.36
N ALA A 120 -18.41 7.16 -12.94
CA ALA A 120 -19.16 7.99 -11.99
C ALA A 120 -18.81 7.73 -10.52
N THR A 121 -17.99 6.73 -10.24
CA THR A 121 -17.56 6.41 -8.89
C THR A 121 -16.32 7.23 -8.55
N ASP A 122 -16.40 8.00 -7.46
CA ASP A 122 -15.28 8.79 -6.92
C ASP A 122 -15.39 8.75 -5.40
N LYS A 123 -14.51 8.00 -4.75
CA LYS A 123 -14.57 7.74 -3.31
C LYS A 123 -13.21 7.41 -2.71
N VAL A 124 -13.15 7.45 -1.39
CA VAL A 124 -12.05 6.87 -0.61
C VAL A 124 -12.58 5.60 0.05
N HIS A 125 -11.94 4.48 -0.23
CA HIS A 125 -12.21 3.24 0.47
C HIS A 125 -11.56 3.24 1.85
N PHE A 126 -12.27 2.68 2.82
CA PHE A 126 -11.75 2.25 4.10
C PHE A 126 -12.39 0.91 4.44
N ILE A 127 -11.64 -0.15 4.23
CA ILE A 127 -12.11 -1.53 4.35
C ILE A 127 -11.33 -2.21 5.47
N VAL A 128 -12.05 -2.74 6.45
CA VAL A 128 -11.48 -3.50 7.58
C VAL A 128 -12.04 -4.90 7.54
N ARG A 129 -11.16 -5.88 7.59
CA ARG A 129 -11.54 -7.28 7.74
C ARG A 129 -11.83 -7.56 9.21
N GLN A 130 -13.03 -8.02 9.48
CA GLN A 130 -13.47 -8.34 10.83
C GLN A 130 -14.04 -9.75 10.90
N LYS A 131 -13.65 -10.48 11.93
CA LYS A 131 -14.24 -11.80 12.21
C LYS A 131 -15.65 -11.63 12.77
N ASN A 132 -16.60 -12.31 12.17
CA ASN A 132 -17.96 -12.33 12.68
C ASN A 132 -17.99 -13.00 14.07
N PRO A 133 -18.42 -12.32 15.14
CA PRO A 133 -18.34 -12.87 16.49
C PRO A 133 -19.30 -14.03 16.74
N LYS A 134 -20.33 -14.20 15.89
CA LYS A 134 -21.32 -15.27 16.03
C LYS A 134 -20.93 -16.51 15.22
N SER A 135 -20.52 -16.34 13.97
CA SER A 135 -20.18 -17.47 13.08
C SER A 135 -18.70 -17.86 13.14
N GLY A 136 -17.84 -16.98 13.63
CA GLY A 136 -16.39 -17.19 13.60
C GLY A 136 -15.76 -17.09 12.20
N THR A 137 -16.53 -16.72 11.18
CA THR A 137 -16.03 -16.51 9.81
C THR A 137 -15.51 -15.09 9.59
N TRP A 138 -14.61 -14.94 8.62
CA TRP A 138 -14.09 -13.65 8.16
C TRP A 138 -14.95 -13.07 7.05
#